data_99d452823f64b1cb32180b7a4ad9ba57
#
_entry.id   99d452823f64b1cb32180b7a4ad9ba57
#
_cell.length_a   1.000
_cell.length_b   1.000
_cell.length_c   1.000
_cell.angle_alpha   90.00
_cell.angle_beta   90.00
_cell.angle_gamma   90.00
#
_symmetry.space_group_name_H-M   'P 1'
#
loop_
_entity.id
_entity.type
_entity.pdbx_description
1 polymer ?
#
loop_
_entity_poly.entity_id
_entity_poly.type
_entity_poly.pdbx_seq_one_letter_code
_entity_poly.pdbx_strand_id
1 'polypeptide(L)'
;MQVNIASLRQSGKLRTSETYRATLNSFMKFMDGKDVLLSNMDAELMMGYETYLKAQGASMNTVSFYMRILRATYNRAVDKGVIRQRFPFKHVYTGVEKTVKRAISFKVIRQLKEMDLSHSQSMEFARDMFMFSFYTRG
;
A
#
# COMPACT_ATOMS: atom_id res chain seq x y z
N MET A 1 -2.93 -17.14 5.19
CA MET A 1 -2.20 -15.87 5.17
C MET A 1 -1.29 -15.67 6.38
N GLN A 2 -1.71 -16.03 7.59
CA GLN A 2 -0.90 -15.94 8.82
C GLN A 2 0.45 -16.66 8.71
N VAL A 3 0.51 -17.86 8.13
CA VAL A 3 1.77 -18.60 7.86
C VAL A 3 2.74 -17.78 7.01
N ASN A 4 2.25 -17.07 6.00
CA ASN A 4 3.10 -16.21 5.17
C ASN A 4 3.68 -15.04 5.96
N ILE A 5 2.89 -14.44 6.88
CA ILE A 5 3.32 -13.35 7.75
C ILE A 5 4.43 -13.84 8.70
N ALA A 6 4.25 -15.02 9.31
CA ALA A 6 5.25 -15.63 10.18
C ALA A 6 6.57 -15.91 9.44
N SER A 7 6.50 -16.53 8.26
CA SER A 7 7.67 -16.82 7.41
C SER A 7 8.42 -15.54 6.99
N LEU A 8 7.69 -14.46 6.62
CA LEU A 8 8.30 -13.19 6.27
C LEU A 8 9.03 -12.55 7.46
N ARG A 9 8.48 -12.68 8.67
CA ARG A 9 9.14 -12.20 9.90
C ARG A 9 10.42 -12.98 10.20
N GLN A 10 10.38 -14.30 10.11
CA GLN A 10 11.54 -15.16 10.33
C GLN A 10 12.66 -14.88 9.33
N SER A 11 12.31 -14.50 8.08
CA SER A 11 13.28 -14.11 7.05
C SER A 11 13.75 -12.65 7.14
N GLY A 12 13.45 -11.92 8.24
CA GLY A 12 13.86 -10.52 8.45
C GLY A 12 13.10 -9.50 7.61
N LYS A 13 12.10 -9.91 6.81
CA LYS A 13 11.29 -9.02 5.95
C LYS A 13 10.15 -8.37 6.73
N LEU A 14 10.50 -7.62 7.79
CA LEU A 14 9.54 -7.06 8.75
C LEU A 14 8.51 -6.16 8.07
N ARG A 15 8.95 -5.20 7.25
CA ARG A 15 8.07 -4.28 6.52
C ARG A 15 7.06 -5.01 5.64
N THR A 16 7.52 -6.03 4.90
CA THR A 16 6.65 -6.85 4.06
C THR A 16 5.64 -7.65 4.91
N SER A 17 6.05 -8.17 6.06
CA SER A 17 5.15 -8.88 6.97
C SER A 17 4.04 -7.97 7.53
N GLU A 18 4.36 -6.69 7.82
CA GLU A 18 3.41 -5.67 8.25
C GLU A 18 2.38 -5.36 7.16
N THR A 19 2.82 -5.22 5.90
CA THR A 19 1.91 -5.00 4.77
C THR A 19 0.95 -6.17 4.55
N TYR A 20 1.42 -7.41 4.69
CA TYR A 20 0.56 -8.61 4.64
C TYR A 20 -0.43 -8.63 5.80
N ARG A 21 -0.01 -8.22 7.00
CA ARG A 21 -0.89 -8.12 8.17
C ARG A 21 -1.98 -7.06 7.96
N ALA A 22 -1.62 -5.87 7.49
CA ALA A 22 -2.56 -4.80 7.19
C ALA A 22 -3.62 -5.25 6.18
N THR A 23 -3.20 -5.96 5.12
CA THR A 23 -4.11 -6.54 4.12
C THR A 23 -5.04 -7.58 4.73
N LEU A 24 -4.50 -8.49 5.57
CA LEU A 24 -5.32 -9.49 6.26
C LEU A 24 -6.37 -8.84 7.16
N ASN A 25 -5.98 -7.86 7.96
CA ASN A 25 -6.89 -7.15 8.86
C ASN A 25 -8.00 -6.43 8.09
N SER A 26 -7.65 -5.77 6.97
CA SER A 26 -8.63 -5.11 6.11
C SER A 26 -9.62 -6.10 5.49
N PHE A 27 -9.13 -7.23 4.99
CA PHE A 27 -9.99 -8.27 4.41
C PHE A 27 -10.87 -8.93 5.46
N MET A 28 -10.34 -9.25 6.65
CA MET A 28 -11.12 -9.79 7.78
C MET A 28 -12.21 -8.83 8.24
N LYS A 29 -11.94 -7.51 8.19
CA LYS A 29 -12.95 -6.49 8.49
C LYS A 29 -14.10 -6.49 7.47
N PHE A 30 -13.79 -6.63 6.19
CA PHE A 30 -14.78 -6.79 5.12
C PHE A 30 -15.62 -8.06 5.31
N MET A 31 -15.00 -9.14 5.77
CA MET A 31 -15.66 -10.44 6.02
C MET A 31 -16.38 -10.52 7.38
N ASP A 32 -16.47 -9.41 8.11
CA ASP A 32 -17.08 -9.37 9.46
C ASP A 32 -16.46 -10.42 10.41
N GLY A 33 -15.15 -10.57 10.36
CA GLY A 33 -14.39 -11.53 11.16
C GLY A 33 -14.52 -13.01 10.74
N LYS A 34 -15.31 -13.32 9.71
CA LYS A 34 -15.49 -14.69 9.22
C LYS A 34 -14.27 -15.15 8.43
N ASP A 35 -13.79 -16.35 8.71
CA ASP A 35 -12.72 -16.96 7.93
C ASP A 35 -13.24 -17.47 6.57
N VAL A 36 -12.40 -17.35 5.55
CA VAL A 36 -12.73 -17.74 4.18
C VAL A 36 -11.69 -18.72 3.66
N LEU A 37 -12.17 -19.86 3.21
CA LEU A 37 -11.31 -20.81 2.51
C LEU A 37 -10.83 -20.20 1.19
N LEU A 38 -9.54 -20.37 0.88
CA LEU A 38 -8.97 -19.89 -0.39
C LEU A 38 -9.67 -20.48 -1.62
N SER A 39 -10.23 -21.68 -1.49
CA SER A 39 -11.05 -22.34 -2.54
C SER A 39 -12.35 -21.61 -2.83
N ASN A 40 -12.86 -20.84 -1.86
CA ASN A 40 -14.11 -20.08 -1.97
C ASN A 40 -13.87 -18.62 -2.43
N MET A 41 -12.61 -18.24 -2.63
CA MET A 41 -12.29 -16.94 -3.22
C MET A 41 -12.60 -16.97 -4.72
N ASP A 42 -13.65 -16.27 -5.11
CA ASP A 42 -14.07 -16.08 -6.49
C ASP A 42 -13.99 -14.62 -6.93
N ALA A 43 -14.35 -14.36 -8.19
CA ALA A 43 -14.30 -13.01 -8.76
C ALA A 43 -15.34 -12.08 -8.12
N GLU A 44 -16.51 -12.60 -7.74
CA GLU A 44 -17.58 -11.83 -7.11
C GLU A 44 -17.16 -11.32 -5.74
N LEU A 45 -16.59 -12.19 -4.89
CA LEU A 45 -16.05 -11.82 -3.58
C LEU A 45 -14.97 -10.75 -3.71
N MET A 46 -14.06 -10.87 -4.70
CA MET A 46 -12.99 -9.89 -4.89
C MET A 46 -13.52 -8.56 -5.42
N MET A 47 -14.49 -8.53 -6.30
CA MET A 47 -15.17 -7.29 -6.73
C MET A 47 -15.94 -6.63 -5.58
N GLY A 48 -16.59 -7.43 -4.73
CA GLY A 48 -17.26 -6.94 -3.51
C GLY A 48 -16.27 -6.28 -2.55
N TYR A 49 -15.09 -6.89 -2.34
CA TYR A 49 -14.04 -6.29 -1.53
C TYR A 49 -13.46 -5.00 -2.14
N GLU A 50 -13.31 -4.95 -3.46
CA GLU A 50 -12.89 -3.71 -4.15
C GLU A 50 -13.90 -2.59 -3.91
N THR A 51 -15.19 -2.88 -4.07
CA THR A 51 -16.28 -1.92 -3.83
C THR A 51 -16.30 -1.44 -2.38
N TYR A 52 -16.12 -2.36 -1.43
CA TYR A 52 -15.99 -2.02 -0.01
C TYR A 52 -14.82 -1.06 0.26
N LEU A 53 -13.64 -1.33 -0.29
CA LEU A 53 -12.47 -0.47 -0.11
C LEU A 53 -12.71 0.94 -0.68
N LYS A 54 -13.32 1.03 -1.86
CA LYS A 54 -13.70 2.31 -2.48
C LYS A 54 -14.70 3.08 -1.62
N ALA A 55 -15.69 2.41 -1.06
CA ALA A 55 -16.67 3.01 -0.15
C ALA A 55 -16.03 3.53 1.15
N GLN A 56 -14.93 2.91 1.60
CA GLN A 56 -14.12 3.39 2.74
C GLN A 56 -13.17 4.54 2.37
N GLY A 57 -13.24 5.09 1.14
CA GLY A 57 -12.39 6.18 0.68
C GLY A 57 -10.95 5.78 0.32
N ALA A 58 -10.68 4.49 0.13
CA ALA A 58 -9.34 4.04 -0.26
C ALA A 58 -9.00 4.51 -1.68
N SER A 59 -7.78 5.04 -1.87
CA SER A 59 -7.27 5.37 -3.21
C SER A 59 -7.12 4.12 -4.08
N MET A 60 -7.16 4.29 -5.40
CA MET A 60 -6.99 3.16 -6.34
C MET A 60 -5.64 2.45 -6.15
N ASN A 61 -4.60 3.18 -5.77
CA ASN A 61 -3.31 2.57 -5.44
C ASN A 61 -3.38 1.72 -4.16
N THR A 62 -4.17 2.13 -3.17
CA THR A 62 -4.42 1.33 -1.95
C THR A 62 -5.23 0.08 -2.26
N VAL A 63 -6.27 0.20 -3.08
CA VAL A 63 -7.07 -0.93 -3.57
C VAL A 63 -6.17 -1.93 -4.29
N SER A 64 -5.40 -1.46 -5.27
CA SER A 64 -4.44 -2.29 -6.01
C SER A 64 -3.42 -2.97 -5.09
N PHE A 65 -2.91 -2.26 -4.10
CA PHE A 65 -1.95 -2.79 -3.14
C PHE A 65 -2.52 -4.00 -2.38
N TYR A 66 -3.73 -3.89 -1.84
CA TYR A 66 -4.39 -5.00 -1.15
C TYR A 66 -4.71 -6.17 -2.09
N MET A 67 -5.24 -5.87 -3.27
CA MET A 67 -5.55 -6.91 -4.28
C MET A 67 -4.31 -7.68 -4.71
N ARG A 68 -3.18 -7.01 -4.90
CA ARG A 68 -1.91 -7.64 -5.29
C ARG A 68 -1.38 -8.58 -4.20
N ILE A 69 -1.49 -8.22 -2.92
CA ILE A 69 -1.08 -9.07 -1.80
C ILE A 69 -1.98 -10.30 -1.67
N LEU A 70 -3.29 -10.12 -1.78
CA LEU A 70 -4.23 -11.24 -1.77
C LEU A 70 -3.99 -12.19 -2.96
N ARG A 71 -3.79 -11.64 -4.16
CA ARG A 71 -3.45 -12.40 -5.36
C ARG A 71 -2.14 -13.20 -5.19
N ALA A 72 -1.11 -12.58 -4.63
CA ALA A 72 0.15 -13.27 -4.36
C ALA A 72 -0.02 -14.42 -3.35
N THR A 73 -0.88 -14.24 -2.35
CA THR A 73 -1.21 -15.29 -1.37
C THR A 73 -1.98 -16.44 -2.03
N TYR A 74 -2.98 -16.12 -2.85
CA TYR A 74 -3.78 -17.08 -3.59
C TYR A 74 -2.92 -17.89 -4.58
N ASN A 75 -2.15 -17.23 -5.43
CA ASN A 75 -1.29 -17.88 -6.41
C ASN A 75 -0.27 -18.82 -5.75
N ARG A 76 0.30 -18.42 -4.61
CA ARG A 76 1.20 -19.29 -3.84
C ARG A 76 0.52 -20.57 -3.36
N ALA A 77 -0.79 -20.55 -3.05
CA ALA A 77 -1.54 -21.75 -2.71
C ALA A 77 -1.84 -22.62 -3.94
N VAL A 78 -2.08 -22.00 -5.09
CA VAL A 78 -2.20 -22.70 -6.39
C VAL A 78 -0.89 -23.38 -6.75
N ASP A 79 0.24 -22.66 -6.67
CA ASP A 79 1.59 -23.18 -6.99
C ASP A 79 1.98 -24.37 -6.10
N LYS A 80 1.51 -24.36 -4.85
CA LYS A 80 1.68 -25.50 -3.92
C LYS A 80 0.68 -26.64 -4.11
N GLY A 81 -0.20 -26.55 -5.10
CA GLY A 81 -1.23 -27.57 -5.36
C GLY A 81 -2.33 -27.66 -4.28
N VAL A 82 -2.43 -26.71 -3.36
CA VAL A 82 -3.43 -26.69 -2.27
C VAL A 82 -4.83 -26.40 -2.81
N ILE A 83 -4.93 -25.58 -3.85
CA ILE A 83 -6.19 -25.19 -4.50
C ILE A 83 -6.02 -25.17 -6.03
N ARG A 84 -7.14 -25.31 -6.74
CA ARG A 84 -7.17 -25.12 -8.20
C ARG A 84 -7.29 -23.65 -8.56
N GLN A 85 -6.68 -23.23 -9.67
CA GLN A 85 -6.79 -21.86 -10.18
C GLN A 85 -8.21 -21.55 -10.66
N ARG A 86 -8.80 -20.43 -10.17
CA ARG A 86 -10.12 -19.91 -10.57
C ARG A 86 -10.07 -18.45 -11.03
N PHE A 87 -8.90 -17.84 -11.09
CA PHE A 87 -8.69 -16.45 -11.51
C PHE A 87 -9.55 -15.39 -10.78
N PRO A 88 -9.66 -15.41 -9.44
CA PRO A 88 -10.55 -14.51 -8.69
C PRO A 88 -10.20 -13.03 -8.85
N PHE A 89 -8.98 -12.71 -9.26
CA PHE A 89 -8.49 -11.31 -9.42
C PHE A 89 -8.56 -10.80 -10.86
N LYS A 90 -9.27 -11.49 -11.78
CA LYS A 90 -9.34 -11.13 -13.20
C LYS A 90 -10.01 -9.78 -13.42
N HIS A 91 -11.02 -9.45 -12.61
CA HIS A 91 -11.89 -8.29 -12.82
C HIS A 91 -11.69 -7.16 -11.82
N VAL A 92 -10.68 -7.26 -10.94
CA VAL A 92 -10.35 -6.22 -9.95
C VAL A 92 -9.12 -5.42 -10.35
N TYR A 93 -9.06 -4.19 -9.84
CA TYR A 93 -7.95 -3.30 -10.14
C TYR A 93 -6.66 -3.74 -9.44
N THR A 94 -5.63 -4.02 -10.21
CA THR A 94 -4.29 -4.39 -9.73
C THR A 94 -3.18 -3.54 -10.37
N GLY A 95 -3.56 -2.45 -11.05
CA GLY A 95 -2.65 -1.52 -11.72
C GLY A 95 -1.99 -0.53 -10.78
N VAL A 96 -1.31 0.44 -11.36
CA VAL A 96 -0.72 1.58 -10.65
C VAL A 96 -1.29 2.86 -11.26
N GLU A 97 -2.02 3.62 -10.45
CA GLU A 97 -2.53 4.92 -10.84
C GLU A 97 -1.42 5.97 -10.74
N LYS A 98 -1.34 6.83 -11.73
CA LYS A 98 -0.39 7.95 -11.69
C LYS A 98 -0.79 8.90 -10.56
N THR A 99 0.11 9.09 -9.62
CA THR A 99 -0.05 10.11 -8.58
C THR A 99 0.46 11.47 -9.07
N VAL A 100 -0.19 12.53 -8.65
CA VAL A 100 0.29 13.88 -8.91
C VAL A 100 1.64 14.06 -8.23
N LYS A 101 2.67 14.32 -9.01
CA LYS A 101 4.00 14.64 -8.46
C LYS A 101 3.92 15.99 -7.75
N ARG A 102 4.23 16.00 -6.46
CA ARG A 102 4.27 17.21 -5.63
C ARG A 102 5.61 17.94 -5.73
N ALA A 103 6.30 17.83 -6.86
CA ALA A 103 7.52 18.56 -7.09
C ALA A 103 7.20 20.07 -7.18
N ILE A 104 7.86 20.86 -6.35
CA ILE A 104 7.77 22.32 -6.39
C ILE A 104 8.70 22.87 -7.47
N SER A 105 8.33 24.00 -8.06
CA SER A 105 9.15 24.65 -9.09
C SER A 105 10.44 25.22 -8.47
N PHE A 106 11.49 25.33 -9.29
CA PHE A 106 12.75 25.91 -8.88
C PHE A 106 12.60 27.39 -8.40
N LYS A 107 11.60 28.10 -8.94
CA LYS A 107 11.25 29.46 -8.48
C LYS A 107 10.84 29.47 -7.00
N VAL A 108 10.01 28.49 -6.58
CA VAL A 108 9.56 28.37 -5.18
C VAL A 108 10.74 27.98 -4.27
N ILE A 109 11.63 27.11 -4.75
CA ILE A 109 12.84 26.73 -3.99
C ILE A 109 13.73 27.96 -3.73
N ARG A 110 13.91 28.82 -4.75
CA ARG A 110 14.65 30.08 -4.60
C ARG A 110 13.98 31.01 -3.59
N GLN A 111 12.67 31.17 -3.67
CA GLN A 111 11.92 31.98 -2.70
C GLN A 111 12.06 31.46 -1.27
N LEU A 112 11.99 30.14 -1.07
CA LEU A 112 12.20 29.53 0.25
C LEU A 112 13.60 29.79 0.79
N LYS A 113 14.63 29.73 -0.07
CA LYS A 113 16.01 30.01 0.31
C LYS A 113 16.20 31.47 0.78
N GLU A 114 15.55 32.41 0.12
CA GLU A 114 15.66 33.85 0.37
C GLU A 114 14.70 34.38 1.45
N MET A 115 13.80 33.49 1.96
CA MET A 115 12.79 33.87 2.94
C MET A 115 13.45 34.22 4.30
N ASP A 116 13.14 35.40 4.83
CA ASP A 116 13.52 35.76 6.19
C ASP A 116 12.61 35.06 7.21
N LEU A 117 13.18 34.15 7.97
CA LEU A 117 12.51 33.36 9.01
C LEU A 117 13.11 33.61 10.41
N SER A 118 13.84 34.72 10.57
CA SER A 118 14.49 35.10 11.85
C SER A 118 13.52 35.18 13.03
N HIS A 119 12.23 35.40 12.76
CA HIS A 119 11.16 35.43 13.75
C HIS A 119 10.74 34.04 14.26
N SER A 120 11.22 32.93 13.65
CA SER A 120 10.85 31.55 14.03
C SER A 120 12.00 30.58 13.77
N GLN A 121 12.76 30.27 14.81
CA GLN A 121 13.88 29.32 14.77
C GLN A 121 13.48 27.94 14.24
N SER A 122 12.24 27.48 14.56
CA SER A 122 11.73 26.21 14.07
C SER A 122 11.51 26.19 12.55
N MET A 123 10.99 27.29 11.99
CA MET A 123 10.79 27.43 10.54
C MET A 123 12.12 27.60 9.81
N GLU A 124 13.05 28.35 10.38
CA GLU A 124 14.40 28.50 9.85
C GLU A 124 15.11 27.13 9.76
N PHE A 125 15.09 26.36 10.84
CA PHE A 125 15.64 25.00 10.86
C PHE A 125 14.97 24.09 9.82
N ALA A 126 13.64 24.13 9.72
CA ALA A 126 12.90 23.34 8.73
C ALA A 126 13.28 23.70 7.28
N ARG A 127 13.44 25.01 6.96
CA ARG A 127 13.93 25.49 5.67
C ARG A 127 15.33 24.94 5.39
N ASP A 128 16.23 25.04 6.36
CA ASP A 128 17.64 24.66 6.19
C ASP A 128 17.76 23.14 5.98
N MET A 129 16.99 22.33 6.72
CA MET A 129 16.91 20.88 6.50
C MET A 129 16.34 20.53 5.13
N PHE A 130 15.30 21.25 4.68
CA PHE A 130 14.77 21.09 3.32
C PHE A 130 15.81 21.44 2.25
N MET A 131 16.51 22.56 2.40
CA MET A 131 17.56 22.99 1.47
C MET A 131 18.75 22.03 1.46
N PHE A 132 19.14 21.53 2.63
CA PHE A 132 20.18 20.49 2.74
C PHE A 132 19.76 19.22 1.95
N SER A 133 18.55 18.72 2.19
CA SER A 133 18.02 17.57 1.46
C SER A 133 17.97 17.82 -0.06
N PHE A 134 17.52 18.99 -0.48
CA PHE A 134 17.48 19.38 -1.89
C PHE A 134 18.85 19.35 -2.56
N TYR A 135 19.89 19.89 -1.92
CA TYR A 135 21.26 19.93 -2.47
C TYR A 135 21.97 18.57 -2.42
N THR A 136 21.68 17.75 -1.42
CA THR A 136 22.26 16.40 -1.28
C THR A 136 21.54 15.34 -2.08
N ARG A 137 20.45 15.70 -2.81
CA ARG A 137 19.56 14.79 -3.55
C ARG A 137 18.87 13.76 -2.66
N GLY A 138 18.64 14.12 -1.44
CA GLY A 138 17.91 13.61 -0.30
C GLY A 138 17.49 12.27 -0.16
#